data_0f505494ec871196724b0c5ba39fdc18
#
_entry.id   0f505494ec871196724b0c5ba39fdc18
#
_cell.length_a   1.000
_cell.length_b   1.000
_cell.length_c   1.000
_cell.angle_alpha   90.00
_cell.angle_beta   90.00
_cell.angle_gamma   90.00
#
_symmetry.space_group_name_H-M   'P 1'
#
loop_
_entity.id
_entity.type
_entity.pdbx_description
1 polymer ?
#
loop_
_entity_poly.entity_id
_entity_poly.type
_entity_poly.pdbx_seq_one_letter_code
_entity_poly.pdbx_strand_id
1 'polypeptide(L)'
;HGGNLVWAASLANCSPSVILDFSASINPLGPPASAIAAIQAHLAELSAYPDPQYQRLRTALGLFHRIDPDWILPGNGAAELLTWACRDLAAQEITYLFTPAFSDYARALKAFNARFAGWALEPQKHGWEISQSYRQQRDKNLDSARSVGFLLNNPHNPTGRLFDRSLVVALLDDQALVVVDEAFMDFLPPSEHQSVIDWVKDAPNLVVIRSLTKFYSLPGLRLGYAIAHPDRLKRWQQ
;
A
#
# COMPACT_ATOMS: atom_id res chain seq x y z
N HIS A 1 1.62 -7.26 -16.12
CA HIS A 1 1.17 -6.03 -15.45
C HIS A 1 0.23 -5.27 -16.37
N GLY A 2 -0.81 -4.66 -15.82
CA GLY A 2 -1.73 -3.79 -16.57
C GLY A 2 -1.04 -2.57 -17.17
N GLY A 3 -1.73 -1.86 -18.10
CA GLY A 3 -1.23 -0.65 -18.75
C GLY A 3 -0.29 -0.88 -19.92
N ASN A 4 -0.05 -2.12 -20.37
CA ASN A 4 0.76 -2.39 -21.56
C ASN A 4 -0.12 -2.39 -22.83
N LEU A 5 -0.51 -1.18 -23.25
CA LEU A 5 -1.39 -1.01 -24.43
C LEU A 5 -0.75 -1.46 -25.73
N VAL A 6 0.59 -1.35 -25.86
CA VAL A 6 1.30 -1.79 -27.07
C VAL A 6 1.20 -3.31 -27.22
N TRP A 7 1.41 -4.05 -26.15
CA TRP A 7 1.26 -5.51 -26.15
C TRP A 7 -0.20 -5.93 -26.40
N ALA A 8 -1.15 -5.30 -25.72
CA ALA A 8 -2.57 -5.59 -25.93
C ALA A 8 -3.03 -5.31 -27.37
N ALA A 9 -2.58 -4.20 -27.95
CA ALA A 9 -2.85 -3.82 -29.32
C ALA A 9 -2.28 -4.84 -30.33
N SER A 10 -1.07 -5.36 -30.08
CA SER A 10 -0.48 -6.40 -30.93
C SER A 10 -1.27 -7.70 -30.92
N LEU A 11 -1.83 -8.10 -29.76
CA LEU A 11 -2.70 -9.27 -29.66
C LEU A 11 -4.06 -9.07 -30.35
N ALA A 12 -4.63 -7.86 -30.22
CA ALA A 12 -5.93 -7.51 -30.78
C ALA A 12 -5.86 -7.08 -32.26
N ASN A 13 -4.65 -7.00 -32.83
CA ASN A 13 -4.40 -6.50 -34.19
C ASN A 13 -5.06 -5.13 -34.44
N CYS A 14 -4.89 -4.19 -33.53
CA CYS A 14 -5.48 -2.83 -33.60
C CYS A 14 -4.49 -1.75 -33.15
N SER A 15 -4.88 -0.48 -33.27
CA SER A 15 -4.09 0.63 -32.69
C SER A 15 -4.21 0.65 -31.15
N PRO A 16 -3.14 0.95 -30.39
CA PRO A 16 -3.21 1.18 -28.95
C PRO A 16 -4.25 2.21 -28.53
N SER A 17 -4.56 3.19 -29.39
CA SER A 17 -5.50 4.29 -29.10
C SER A 17 -6.97 3.85 -29.06
N VAL A 18 -7.32 2.67 -29.62
CA VAL A 18 -8.70 2.16 -29.59
C VAL A 18 -8.96 1.20 -28.43
N ILE A 19 -7.94 0.92 -27.61
CA ILE A 19 -8.08 0.03 -26.46
C ILE A 19 -8.61 0.81 -25.28
N LEU A 20 -9.72 0.36 -24.72
CA LEU A 20 -10.25 0.83 -23.44
C LEU A 20 -9.54 0.07 -22.31
N ASP A 21 -8.63 0.75 -21.60
CA ASP A 21 -7.79 0.13 -20.59
C ASP A 21 -8.42 0.15 -19.18
N PHE A 22 -8.84 -1.02 -18.70
CA PHE A 22 -9.26 -1.26 -17.32
C PHE A 22 -8.24 -2.11 -16.54
N SER A 23 -7.04 -2.33 -17.07
CA SER A 23 -6.03 -3.20 -16.46
C SER A 23 -5.16 -2.50 -15.41
N ALA A 24 -5.22 -1.17 -15.33
CA ALA A 24 -4.48 -0.37 -14.37
C ALA A 24 -5.43 0.59 -13.64
N SER A 25 -5.48 0.49 -12.30
CA SER A 25 -6.34 1.34 -11.46
C SER A 25 -5.68 2.71 -11.23
N ILE A 26 -5.60 3.51 -12.30
CA ILE A 26 -5.04 4.87 -12.30
C ILE A 26 -6.16 5.84 -12.62
N ASN A 27 -6.17 7.01 -11.98
CA ASN A 27 -7.15 8.06 -12.23
C ASN A 27 -7.12 8.49 -13.71
N PRO A 28 -8.24 8.34 -14.46
CA PRO A 28 -8.29 8.66 -15.88
C PRO A 28 -8.26 10.16 -16.17
N LEU A 29 -8.45 11.01 -15.16
CA LEU A 29 -8.41 12.49 -15.33
C LEU A 29 -6.98 13.01 -15.56
N GLY A 30 -5.97 12.16 -15.40
CA GLY A 30 -4.56 12.54 -15.55
C GLY A 30 -4.00 13.25 -14.31
N PRO A 31 -2.71 13.66 -14.38
CA PRO A 31 -2.03 14.31 -13.27
C PRO A 31 -2.51 15.76 -13.07
N PRO A 32 -2.47 16.27 -11.82
CA PRO A 32 -2.76 17.68 -11.56
C PRO A 32 -1.82 18.61 -12.34
N ALA A 33 -2.38 19.67 -12.92
CA ALA A 33 -1.58 20.65 -13.68
C ALA A 33 -0.44 21.26 -12.85
N SER A 34 -0.66 21.48 -11.55
CA SER A 34 0.36 21.96 -10.61
C SER A 34 1.54 21.00 -10.47
N ALA A 35 1.28 19.67 -10.50
CA ALA A 35 2.36 18.66 -10.44
C ALA A 35 3.20 18.69 -11.72
N ILE A 36 2.57 18.80 -12.89
CA ILE A 36 3.29 18.90 -14.16
C ILE A 36 4.11 20.20 -14.20
N ALA A 37 3.55 21.33 -13.79
CA ALA A 37 4.26 22.60 -13.72
C ALA A 37 5.48 22.52 -12.76
N ALA A 38 5.32 21.88 -11.61
CA ALA A 38 6.43 21.68 -10.68
C ALA A 38 7.54 20.82 -11.30
N ILE A 39 7.21 19.74 -12.00
CA ILE A 39 8.20 18.91 -12.70
C ILE A 39 8.97 19.74 -13.74
N GLN A 40 8.25 20.50 -14.56
CA GLN A 40 8.85 21.34 -15.59
C GLN A 40 9.79 22.40 -15.00
N ALA A 41 9.38 23.04 -13.91
CA ALA A 41 10.19 24.07 -13.24
C ALA A 41 11.51 23.51 -12.63
N HIS A 42 11.56 22.21 -12.32
CA HIS A 42 12.71 21.59 -11.67
C HIS A 42 13.54 20.67 -12.60
N LEU A 43 13.31 20.71 -13.92
CA LEU A 43 14.08 19.89 -14.87
C LEU A 43 15.58 20.17 -14.82
N ALA A 44 15.99 21.40 -14.56
CA ALA A 44 17.41 21.76 -14.44
C ALA A 44 18.11 21.09 -13.24
N GLU A 45 17.36 20.69 -12.21
CA GLU A 45 17.90 20.02 -11.02
C GLU A 45 18.33 18.55 -11.32
N LEU A 46 17.95 17.99 -12.48
CA LEU A 46 18.38 16.66 -12.90
C LEU A 46 19.90 16.51 -13.04
N SER A 47 20.64 17.62 -13.12
CA SER A 47 22.10 17.62 -13.14
C SER A 47 22.75 17.40 -11.76
N ALA A 48 21.97 17.41 -10.68
CA ALA A 48 22.43 17.24 -9.31
C ALA A 48 21.83 15.97 -8.68
N TYR A 49 22.58 15.36 -7.75
CA TYR A 49 22.01 14.28 -6.95
C TYR A 49 20.88 14.82 -6.06
N PRO A 50 19.78 14.07 -5.92
CA PRO A 50 18.69 14.47 -5.01
C PRO A 50 19.12 14.41 -3.54
N ASP A 51 18.39 15.13 -2.68
CA ASP A 51 18.56 15.03 -1.24
C ASP A 51 18.27 13.59 -0.77
N PRO A 52 19.27 12.87 -0.22
CA PRO A 52 19.11 11.47 0.18
C PRO A 52 18.17 11.29 1.39
N GLN A 53 17.87 12.38 2.10
CA GLN A 53 16.96 12.38 3.24
C GLN A 53 15.54 12.80 2.88
N TYR A 54 15.30 13.25 1.64
CA TYR A 54 13.98 13.71 1.16
C TYR A 54 13.33 14.75 2.08
N GLN A 55 14.11 15.64 2.67
CA GLN A 55 13.66 16.53 3.75
C GLN A 55 12.44 17.38 3.37
N ARG A 56 12.48 18.00 2.16
CA ARG A 56 11.36 18.80 1.67
C ARG A 56 10.07 17.99 1.52
N LEU A 57 10.18 16.78 0.96
CA LEU A 57 9.03 15.89 0.76
C LEU A 57 8.48 15.38 2.10
N ARG A 58 9.35 14.93 3.01
CA ARG A 58 8.96 14.47 4.36
C ARG A 58 8.26 15.57 5.13
N THR A 59 8.79 16.80 5.07
CA THR A 59 8.18 17.98 5.72
C THR A 59 6.78 18.27 5.15
N ALA A 60 6.64 18.27 3.82
CA ALA A 60 5.34 18.51 3.17
C ALA A 60 4.30 17.44 3.52
N LEU A 61 4.70 16.16 3.51
CA LEU A 61 3.83 15.04 3.90
C LEU A 61 3.50 15.08 5.40
N GLY A 62 4.48 15.47 6.24
CA GLY A 62 4.29 15.65 7.68
C GLY A 62 3.23 16.71 8.00
N LEU A 63 3.28 17.84 7.31
CA LEU A 63 2.27 18.90 7.43
C LEU A 63 0.90 18.40 6.96
N PHE A 64 0.85 17.70 5.83
CA PHE A 64 -0.40 17.17 5.27
C PHE A 64 -1.08 16.16 6.21
N HIS A 65 -0.31 15.24 6.79
CA HIS A 65 -0.83 14.20 7.69
C HIS A 65 -0.84 14.61 9.16
N ARG A 66 -0.30 15.79 9.52
CA ARG A 66 -0.13 16.25 10.91
C ARG A 66 0.68 15.26 11.76
N ILE A 67 1.75 14.74 11.18
CA ILE A 67 2.69 13.81 11.80
C ILE A 67 4.12 14.34 11.64
N ASP A 68 4.99 13.97 12.57
CA ASP A 68 6.40 14.35 12.49
C ASP A 68 7.04 13.75 11.22
N PRO A 69 7.86 14.51 10.46
CA PRO A 69 8.56 14.01 9.28
C PRO A 69 9.41 12.76 9.53
N ASP A 70 9.88 12.52 10.74
CA ASP A 70 10.65 11.33 11.10
C ASP A 70 9.84 10.03 11.06
N TRP A 71 8.52 10.14 11.06
CA TRP A 71 7.59 9.02 10.90
C TRP A 71 7.32 8.68 9.43
N ILE A 72 7.94 9.38 8.48
CA ILE A 72 7.66 9.24 7.05
C ILE A 72 8.93 8.85 6.31
N LEU A 73 8.84 7.79 5.51
CA LEU A 73 9.89 7.34 4.60
C LEU A 73 9.35 7.32 3.16
N PRO A 74 9.81 8.21 2.29
CA PRO A 74 9.60 8.11 0.85
C PRO A 74 10.33 6.92 0.24
N GLY A 75 9.78 6.39 -0.87
CA GLY A 75 10.38 5.28 -1.59
C GLY A 75 10.07 5.32 -3.10
N ASN A 76 10.77 4.49 -3.86
CA ASN A 76 10.61 4.33 -5.30
C ASN A 76 9.28 3.63 -5.66
N GLY A 77 8.19 4.34 -5.41
CA GLY A 77 6.82 3.82 -5.38
C GLY A 77 6.53 3.03 -4.10
N ALA A 78 5.26 2.80 -3.86
CA ALA A 78 4.81 1.95 -2.76
C ALA A 78 5.39 0.51 -2.82
N ALA A 79 5.81 0.05 -4.01
CA ALA A 79 6.36 -1.29 -4.22
C ALA A 79 7.69 -1.52 -3.48
N GLU A 80 8.58 -0.52 -3.40
CA GLU A 80 9.80 -0.62 -2.61
C GLU A 80 9.47 -0.75 -1.13
N LEU A 81 8.62 0.12 -0.62
CA LEU A 81 8.21 0.13 0.79
C LEU A 81 7.46 -1.14 1.18
N LEU A 82 6.63 -1.66 0.28
CA LEU A 82 6.00 -2.96 0.43
C LEU A 82 7.04 -4.08 0.54
N THR A 83 8.13 -4.00 -0.23
CA THR A 83 9.22 -4.99 -0.16
C THR A 83 9.87 -4.99 1.22
N TRP A 84 10.16 -3.81 1.78
CA TRP A 84 10.70 -3.71 3.15
C TRP A 84 9.71 -4.15 4.22
N ALA A 85 8.43 -3.81 4.07
CA ALA A 85 7.38 -4.30 4.96
C ALA A 85 7.27 -5.83 4.93
N CYS A 86 7.36 -6.43 3.74
CA CYS A 86 7.34 -7.90 3.60
C CYS A 86 8.59 -8.57 4.20
N ARG A 87 9.75 -7.90 4.22
CA ARG A 87 10.93 -8.37 4.97
C ARG A 87 10.64 -8.45 6.47
N ASP A 88 10.01 -7.43 7.03
CA ASP A 88 9.62 -7.41 8.45
C ASP A 88 8.52 -8.45 8.74
N LEU A 89 7.56 -8.62 7.84
CA LEU A 89 6.52 -9.65 7.93
C LEU A 89 7.10 -11.07 7.82
N ALA A 90 8.18 -11.27 7.09
CA ALA A 90 8.87 -12.56 6.99
C ALA A 90 9.55 -12.98 8.31
N ALA A 91 9.82 -12.04 9.21
CA ALA A 91 10.30 -12.33 10.55
C ALA A 91 9.20 -12.84 11.51
N GLN A 92 7.93 -12.76 11.10
CA GLN A 92 6.82 -13.33 11.86
C GLN A 92 6.71 -14.82 11.62
N GLU A 93 6.13 -15.55 12.56
CA GLU A 93 5.91 -17.00 12.41
C GLU A 93 4.97 -17.31 11.25
N ILE A 94 3.94 -16.47 11.07
CA ILE A 94 3.01 -16.53 9.95
C ILE A 94 2.49 -15.14 9.61
N THR A 95 2.28 -14.87 8.31
CA THR A 95 1.63 -13.65 7.79
C THR A 95 0.31 -13.99 7.12
N TYR A 96 -0.73 -13.25 7.41
CA TYR A 96 -2.04 -13.40 6.76
C TYR A 96 -2.27 -12.32 5.72
N LEU A 97 -2.84 -12.73 4.58
CA LEU A 97 -3.30 -11.86 3.49
C LEU A 97 -4.80 -12.03 3.29
N PHE A 98 -5.52 -10.94 3.04
CA PHE A 98 -6.88 -11.06 2.51
C PHE A 98 -6.84 -11.47 1.04
N THR A 99 -7.58 -12.52 0.66
CA THR A 99 -7.60 -13.05 -0.70
C THR A 99 -9.01 -13.03 -1.31
N PRO A 100 -9.15 -12.75 -2.63
CA PRO A 100 -8.08 -12.53 -3.61
C PRO A 100 -7.24 -11.30 -3.28
N ALA A 101 -5.94 -11.30 -3.55
CA ALA A 101 -5.01 -10.24 -3.18
C ALA A 101 -4.26 -9.69 -4.40
N PHE A 102 -3.74 -8.49 -4.27
CA PHE A 102 -2.78 -7.97 -5.23
C PHE A 102 -1.56 -8.90 -5.32
N SER A 103 -1.23 -9.34 -6.54
CA SER A 103 -0.25 -10.41 -6.78
C SER A 103 1.16 -10.11 -6.23
N ASP A 104 1.52 -8.83 -6.15
CA ASP A 104 2.83 -8.39 -5.66
C ASP A 104 3.04 -8.70 -4.16
N TYR A 105 1.98 -8.82 -3.37
CA TYR A 105 2.10 -9.19 -1.96
C TYR A 105 2.72 -10.58 -1.81
N ALA A 106 2.14 -11.56 -2.47
CA ALA A 106 2.66 -12.92 -2.43
C ALA A 106 4.08 -13.01 -3.02
N ARG A 107 4.37 -12.24 -4.09
CA ARG A 107 5.70 -12.15 -4.68
C ARG A 107 6.73 -11.60 -3.68
N ALA A 108 6.41 -10.49 -3.03
CA ALA A 108 7.31 -9.84 -2.06
C ALA A 108 7.55 -10.72 -0.82
N LEU A 109 6.49 -11.35 -0.28
CA LEU A 109 6.62 -12.28 0.85
C LEU A 109 7.49 -13.49 0.50
N LYS A 110 7.28 -14.09 -0.69
CA LYS A 110 8.09 -15.22 -1.17
C LYS A 110 9.57 -14.86 -1.34
N ALA A 111 9.88 -13.61 -1.74
CA ALA A 111 11.26 -13.16 -1.89
C ALA A 111 12.05 -13.20 -0.58
N PHE A 112 11.39 -13.15 0.56
CA PHE A 112 11.99 -13.28 1.89
C PHE A 112 11.67 -14.61 2.58
N ASN A 113 11.19 -15.61 1.85
CA ASN A 113 10.81 -16.93 2.40
C ASN A 113 9.77 -16.85 3.53
N ALA A 114 8.91 -15.83 3.51
CA ALA A 114 7.87 -15.69 4.51
C ALA A 114 6.87 -16.85 4.45
N ARG A 115 6.47 -17.37 5.62
CA ARG A 115 5.30 -18.23 5.72
C ARG A 115 4.05 -17.35 5.70
N PHE A 116 3.15 -17.61 4.78
CA PHE A 116 1.91 -16.84 4.73
C PHE A 116 0.71 -17.69 4.33
N ALA A 117 -0.47 -17.28 4.76
CA ALA A 117 -1.75 -17.90 4.46
C ALA A 117 -2.77 -16.86 3.97
N GLY A 118 -3.71 -17.28 3.14
CA GLY A 118 -4.80 -16.43 2.67
C GLY A 118 -5.98 -16.46 3.63
N TRP A 119 -6.54 -15.29 3.95
CA TRP A 119 -7.87 -15.15 4.51
C TRP A 119 -8.85 -14.84 3.39
N ALA A 120 -9.69 -15.82 3.07
CA ALA A 120 -10.61 -15.66 1.96
C ALA A 120 -11.69 -14.61 2.26
N LEU A 121 -11.87 -13.72 1.31
CA LEU A 121 -13.05 -12.88 1.20
C LEU A 121 -14.04 -13.62 0.31
N GLU A 122 -15.26 -13.77 0.78
CA GLU A 122 -16.33 -14.43 0.05
C GLU A 122 -17.28 -13.39 -0.53
N PRO A 123 -17.70 -13.54 -1.80
CA PRO A 123 -18.70 -12.67 -2.38
C PRO A 123 -20.04 -12.86 -1.68
N GLN A 124 -20.67 -11.75 -1.31
CA GLN A 124 -21.99 -11.70 -0.71
C GLN A 124 -22.93 -10.86 -1.60
N LYS A 125 -24.22 -10.92 -1.34
CA LYS A 125 -25.22 -10.16 -2.11
C LYS A 125 -24.92 -8.65 -2.18
N HIS A 126 -24.26 -8.10 -1.16
CA HIS A 126 -23.94 -6.67 -1.04
C HIS A 126 -22.44 -6.40 -0.88
N GLY A 127 -21.58 -7.21 -1.49
CA GLY A 127 -20.13 -7.01 -1.47
C GLY A 127 -19.33 -8.23 -1.07
N TRP A 128 -18.21 -8.03 -0.43
CA TRP A 128 -17.28 -9.07 -0.01
C TRP A 128 -17.15 -9.11 1.52
N GLU A 129 -17.11 -10.27 2.12
CA GLU A 129 -16.93 -10.45 3.55
C GLU A 129 -15.85 -11.48 3.88
N ILE A 130 -15.26 -11.36 5.07
CA ILE A 130 -14.33 -12.36 5.58
C ILE A 130 -15.10 -13.64 5.88
N SER A 131 -14.65 -14.75 5.30
CA SER A 131 -15.28 -16.06 5.48
C SER A 131 -15.41 -16.43 6.97
N GLN A 132 -16.57 -16.96 7.35
CA GLN A 132 -16.80 -17.41 8.72
C GLN A 132 -15.90 -18.58 9.12
N SER A 133 -15.56 -19.47 8.19
CA SER A 133 -14.62 -20.56 8.43
C SER A 133 -13.24 -20.04 8.85
N TYR A 134 -12.81 -18.90 8.29
CA TYR A 134 -11.54 -18.26 8.65
C TYR A 134 -11.58 -17.57 10.02
N ARG A 135 -12.72 -17.00 10.43
CA ARG A 135 -12.86 -16.44 11.78
C ARG A 135 -12.64 -17.52 12.85
N GLN A 136 -13.17 -18.73 12.62
CA GLN A 136 -12.99 -19.87 13.53
C GLN A 136 -11.57 -20.47 13.48
N GLN A 137 -10.91 -20.49 12.33
CA GLN A 137 -9.51 -20.94 12.20
C GLN A 137 -8.52 -19.91 12.76
N ARG A 138 -8.85 -18.62 12.71
CA ARG A 138 -8.08 -17.55 13.34
C ARG A 138 -7.82 -17.89 14.81
N ASP A 139 -8.89 -18.13 15.56
CA ASP A 139 -8.81 -18.33 17.00
C ASP A 139 -7.89 -19.53 17.35
N LYS A 140 -7.94 -20.59 16.54
CA LYS A 140 -7.08 -21.79 16.76
C LYS A 140 -5.62 -21.58 16.36
N ASN A 141 -5.34 -20.80 15.33
CA ASN A 141 -3.98 -20.59 14.82
C ASN A 141 -3.25 -19.43 15.51
N LEU A 142 -3.98 -18.39 15.95
CA LEU A 142 -3.43 -17.28 16.73
C LEU A 142 -3.06 -17.71 18.14
N ASP A 143 -3.85 -18.58 18.78
CA ASP A 143 -3.56 -19.11 20.11
C ASP A 143 -2.25 -19.94 20.16
N SER A 144 -1.76 -20.45 19.02
CA SER A 144 -0.54 -21.24 18.91
C SER A 144 0.68 -20.49 18.36
N ALA A 145 0.48 -19.39 17.62
CA ALA A 145 1.58 -18.63 17.01
C ALA A 145 2.17 -17.60 17.99
N ARG A 146 3.50 -17.58 18.09
CA ARG A 146 4.23 -16.64 18.97
C ARG A 146 4.30 -15.23 18.41
N SER A 147 4.21 -15.08 17.09
CA SER A 147 4.20 -13.78 16.40
C SER A 147 3.45 -13.89 15.08
N VAL A 148 2.61 -12.91 14.80
CA VAL A 148 1.73 -12.90 13.62
C VAL A 148 1.89 -11.59 12.86
N GLY A 149 1.84 -11.69 11.53
CA GLY A 149 1.80 -10.53 10.63
C GLY A 149 0.48 -10.47 9.84
N PHE A 150 0.03 -9.27 9.54
CA PHE A 150 -1.08 -9.02 8.63
C PHE A 150 -0.67 -8.03 7.54
N LEU A 151 -1.02 -8.35 6.30
CA LEU A 151 -0.92 -7.43 5.17
C LEU A 151 -2.31 -7.21 4.58
N LEU A 152 -2.82 -6.01 4.78
CA LEU A 152 -4.16 -5.57 4.41
C LEU A 152 -4.07 -4.44 3.39
N ASN A 153 -4.84 -4.53 2.30
CA ASN A 153 -5.04 -3.41 1.38
C ASN A 153 -6.40 -2.75 1.66
N ASN A 154 -6.43 -1.44 1.90
CA ASN A 154 -7.65 -0.71 2.21
C ASN A 154 -7.68 0.69 1.55
N PRO A 155 -8.56 0.99 0.60
CA PRO A 155 -9.54 0.11 -0.05
C PRO A 155 -8.91 -1.11 -0.73
N HIS A 156 -9.62 -2.22 -0.74
CA HIS A 156 -9.08 -3.52 -1.12
C HIS A 156 -9.03 -3.74 -2.64
N ASN A 157 -7.87 -4.08 -3.16
CA ASN A 157 -7.66 -4.49 -4.54
C ASN A 157 -7.52 -6.04 -4.59
N PRO A 158 -8.37 -6.80 -5.31
CA PRO A 158 -9.21 -6.33 -6.43
C PRO A 158 -10.69 -6.10 -6.13
N THR A 159 -11.18 -6.29 -4.91
CA THR A 159 -12.62 -6.37 -4.64
C THR A 159 -13.31 -4.99 -4.50
N GLY A 160 -12.54 -3.91 -4.33
CA GLY A 160 -13.08 -2.58 -4.05
C GLY A 160 -13.69 -2.42 -2.66
N ARG A 161 -13.60 -3.46 -1.79
CA ARG A 161 -14.13 -3.37 -0.44
C ARG A 161 -13.37 -2.33 0.38
N LEU A 162 -14.12 -1.50 1.08
CA LEU A 162 -13.61 -0.65 2.14
C LEU A 162 -13.82 -1.34 3.48
N PHE A 163 -12.74 -1.63 4.19
CA PHE A 163 -12.79 -2.16 5.55
C PHE A 163 -12.87 -1.02 6.54
N ASP A 164 -13.69 -1.23 7.57
CA ASP A 164 -13.76 -0.32 8.71
C ASP A 164 -12.44 -0.32 9.50
N ARG A 165 -12.09 0.83 10.06
CA ARG A 165 -10.89 1.01 10.90
C ARG A 165 -10.84 0.04 12.08
N SER A 166 -11.99 -0.32 12.64
CA SER A 166 -12.09 -1.27 13.75
C SER A 166 -11.48 -2.64 13.46
N LEU A 167 -11.44 -3.05 12.19
CA LEU A 167 -10.71 -4.27 11.80
C LEU A 167 -9.21 -4.15 12.12
N VAL A 168 -8.60 -3.00 11.80
CA VAL A 168 -7.18 -2.77 12.06
C VAL A 168 -6.89 -2.73 13.56
N VAL A 169 -7.77 -2.10 14.36
CA VAL A 169 -7.69 -2.11 15.83
C VAL A 169 -7.65 -3.55 16.35
N ALA A 170 -8.61 -4.36 15.93
CA ALA A 170 -8.68 -5.76 16.38
C ALA A 170 -7.43 -6.59 16.02
N LEU A 171 -6.76 -6.27 14.90
CA LEU A 171 -5.51 -6.92 14.52
C LEU A 171 -4.31 -6.40 15.34
N LEU A 172 -4.31 -5.12 15.73
CA LEU A 172 -3.26 -4.52 16.58
C LEU A 172 -3.34 -4.99 18.02
N ASP A 173 -4.55 -5.22 18.54
CA ASP A 173 -4.76 -5.74 19.91
C ASP A 173 -4.16 -7.14 20.09
N ASP A 174 -4.09 -7.94 19.01
CA ASP A 174 -3.40 -9.24 18.99
C ASP A 174 -1.85 -9.10 18.97
N GLN A 175 -1.30 -7.90 19.15
CA GLN A 175 0.14 -7.54 19.05
C GLN A 175 0.79 -7.95 17.73
N ALA A 176 0.01 -8.16 16.69
CA ALA A 176 0.49 -8.51 15.37
C ALA A 176 1.22 -7.34 14.70
N LEU A 177 2.19 -7.63 13.82
CA LEU A 177 2.68 -6.63 12.89
C LEU A 177 1.64 -6.41 11.79
N VAL A 178 1.03 -5.23 11.76
CA VAL A 178 -0.01 -4.90 10.79
C VAL A 178 0.52 -3.91 9.75
N VAL A 179 0.49 -4.32 8.49
CA VAL A 179 0.82 -3.48 7.33
C VAL A 179 -0.45 -3.17 6.56
N VAL A 180 -0.80 -1.90 6.46
CA VAL A 180 -1.98 -1.42 5.71
C VAL A 180 -1.52 -0.69 4.46
N ASP A 181 -1.80 -1.27 3.29
CA ASP A 181 -1.59 -0.61 2.01
C ASP A 181 -2.80 0.26 1.66
N GLU A 182 -2.65 1.56 1.83
CA GLU A 182 -3.66 2.58 1.56
C GLU A 182 -3.47 3.25 0.19
N ALA A 183 -2.95 2.54 -0.81
CA ALA A 183 -2.67 3.10 -2.13
C ALA A 183 -3.90 3.69 -2.84
N PHE A 184 -5.10 3.31 -2.44
CA PHE A 184 -6.36 3.78 -3.01
C PHE A 184 -7.18 4.69 -2.09
N MET A 185 -6.67 5.02 -0.90
CA MET A 185 -7.43 5.78 0.10
C MET A 185 -7.80 7.18 -0.40
N ASP A 186 -6.95 7.82 -1.20
CA ASP A 186 -7.18 9.17 -1.73
C ASP A 186 -8.32 9.25 -2.75
N PHE A 187 -8.85 8.11 -3.24
CA PHE A 187 -10.05 8.09 -4.09
C PHE A 187 -11.35 8.33 -3.31
N LEU A 188 -11.31 8.20 -2.00
CA LEU A 188 -12.46 8.46 -1.15
C LEU A 188 -12.50 9.95 -0.73
N PRO A 189 -13.68 10.54 -0.57
CA PRO A 189 -13.77 11.86 0.05
C PRO A 189 -13.29 11.79 1.50
N PRO A 190 -12.69 12.87 2.06
CA PRO A 190 -12.12 12.86 3.41
C PRO A 190 -13.08 12.38 4.51
N SER A 191 -14.40 12.61 4.35
CA SER A 191 -15.44 12.17 5.28
C SER A 191 -15.64 10.65 5.31
N GLU A 192 -15.20 9.94 4.29
CA GLU A 192 -15.34 8.48 4.15
C GLU A 192 -14.01 7.74 4.35
N HIS A 193 -12.91 8.47 4.64
CA HIS A 193 -11.61 7.85 4.85
C HIS A 193 -11.63 6.89 6.03
N GLN A 194 -11.12 5.68 5.78
CA GLN A 194 -10.84 4.67 6.79
C GLN A 194 -9.32 4.55 7.04
N SER A 195 -8.59 5.63 6.81
CA SER A 195 -7.15 5.69 7.04
C SER A 195 -6.81 5.54 8.52
N VAL A 196 -5.75 4.79 8.79
CA VAL A 196 -5.25 4.52 10.14
C VAL A 196 -3.92 5.23 10.44
N ILE A 197 -3.55 6.23 9.65
CA ILE A 197 -2.30 6.99 9.81
C ILE A 197 -2.21 7.65 11.18
N ASP A 198 -3.30 8.17 11.72
CA ASP A 198 -3.36 8.83 13.03
C ASP A 198 -3.03 7.89 14.20
N TRP A 199 -3.17 6.58 14.02
CA TRP A 199 -2.86 5.58 15.06
C TRP A 199 -1.40 5.13 15.08
N VAL A 200 -0.62 5.45 14.04
CA VAL A 200 0.79 5.00 13.97
C VAL A 200 1.61 5.46 15.18
N LYS A 201 1.27 6.61 15.76
CA LYS A 201 1.97 7.14 16.95
C LYS A 201 1.78 6.27 18.19
N ASP A 202 0.62 5.64 18.31
CA ASP A 202 0.21 4.85 19.47
C ASP A 202 0.44 3.34 19.25
N ALA A 203 0.69 2.92 17.99
CA ALA A 203 0.85 1.53 17.61
C ALA A 203 2.19 1.31 16.87
N PRO A 204 3.30 1.00 17.56
CA PRO A 204 4.62 0.80 16.94
C PRO A 204 4.69 -0.42 16.02
N ASN A 205 3.70 -1.30 16.09
CA ASN A 205 3.49 -2.46 15.22
C ASN A 205 2.59 -2.18 14.01
N LEU A 206 2.19 -0.91 13.79
CA LEU A 206 1.46 -0.48 12.59
C LEU A 206 2.40 0.14 11.57
N VAL A 207 2.19 -0.23 10.30
CA VAL A 207 2.82 0.38 9.13
C VAL A 207 1.73 0.75 8.13
N VAL A 208 1.73 1.97 7.65
CA VAL A 208 0.83 2.43 6.59
C VAL A 208 1.64 2.78 5.36
N ILE A 209 1.25 2.26 4.20
CA ILE A 209 1.90 2.55 2.91
C ILE A 209 0.93 3.34 2.04
N ARG A 210 1.42 4.44 1.44
CA ARG A 210 0.66 5.32 0.56
C ARG A 210 1.31 5.39 -0.82
N SER A 211 0.51 5.65 -1.84
CA SER A 211 0.97 5.73 -3.23
C SER A 211 0.51 7.03 -3.87
N LEU A 212 1.43 7.78 -4.46
CA LEU A 212 1.11 8.96 -5.27
C LEU A 212 0.89 8.61 -6.75
N THR A 213 0.96 7.34 -7.11
CA THR A 213 0.85 6.89 -8.51
C THR A 213 -0.59 6.74 -8.98
N LYS A 214 -1.53 6.43 -8.08
CA LYS A 214 -2.89 6.02 -8.44
C LYS A 214 -3.83 7.22 -8.59
N PHE A 215 -4.16 7.85 -7.49
CA PHE A 215 -5.08 8.99 -7.47
C PHE A 215 -4.52 10.20 -8.24
N TYR A 216 -3.24 10.51 -8.06
CA TYR A 216 -2.59 11.65 -8.72
C TYR A 216 -2.14 11.35 -10.15
N SER A 217 -2.39 10.15 -10.67
CA SER A 217 -2.03 9.76 -12.04
C SER A 217 -0.56 10.02 -12.41
N LEU A 218 0.36 9.71 -11.49
CA LEU A 218 1.81 9.91 -11.63
C LEU A 218 2.60 8.59 -11.56
N PRO A 219 2.19 7.54 -12.31
CA PRO A 219 2.86 6.23 -12.21
C PRO A 219 4.33 6.27 -12.66
N GLY A 220 4.68 7.18 -13.58
CA GLY A 220 6.04 7.33 -14.09
C GLY A 220 7.03 7.92 -13.09
N LEU A 221 6.59 8.69 -12.10
CA LEU A 221 7.46 9.25 -11.07
C LEU A 221 7.93 8.23 -10.04
N ARG A 222 7.30 7.07 -9.97
CA ARG A 222 7.65 6.04 -8.99
C ARG A 222 7.75 6.58 -7.57
N LEU A 223 6.67 7.20 -7.06
CA LEU A 223 6.66 7.85 -5.76
C LEU A 223 5.59 7.25 -4.85
N GLY A 224 6.00 6.85 -3.66
CA GLY A 224 5.16 6.43 -2.54
C GLY A 224 5.86 6.75 -1.23
N TYR A 225 5.20 6.52 -0.13
CA TYR A 225 5.78 6.69 1.20
C TYR A 225 5.16 5.73 2.21
N ALA A 226 5.97 5.37 3.20
CA ALA A 226 5.51 4.64 4.39
C ALA A 226 5.41 5.58 5.57
N ILE A 227 4.46 5.33 6.45
CA ILE A 227 4.32 5.96 7.76
C ILE A 227 4.37 4.84 8.79
N ALA A 228 5.37 4.90 9.68
CA ALA A 228 5.60 3.90 10.71
C ALA A 228 6.47 4.48 11.83
N HIS A 229 6.67 3.71 12.92
CA HIS A 229 7.57 4.11 13.98
C HIS A 229 8.98 4.43 13.45
N PRO A 230 9.63 5.54 13.85
CA PRO A 230 10.91 5.99 13.32
C PRO A 230 12.01 4.92 13.37
N ASP A 231 12.08 4.12 14.43
CA ASP A 231 13.08 3.05 14.53
C ASP A 231 12.90 1.95 13.48
N ARG A 232 11.65 1.67 13.06
CA ARG A 232 11.39 0.77 11.95
C ARG A 232 11.88 1.36 10.64
N LEU A 233 11.55 2.61 10.37
CA LEU A 233 11.95 3.30 9.13
C LEU A 233 13.48 3.43 9.03
N LYS A 234 14.18 3.70 10.14
CA LYS A 234 15.66 3.70 10.18
C LYS A 234 16.26 2.35 9.79
N ARG A 235 15.65 1.23 10.21
CA ARG A 235 16.12 -0.12 9.78
C ARG A 235 15.90 -0.39 8.29
N TRP A 236 14.89 0.23 7.68
CA TRP A 236 14.63 0.09 6.24
C TRP A 236 15.62 0.89 5.38
N GLN A 237 16.24 1.92 5.95
CA GLN A 237 17.24 2.76 5.27
C GLN A 237 18.67 2.20 5.33
N GLN A 238 18.90 1.16 6.13
CA GLN A 238 20.19 0.45 6.24
C GLN A 238 20.30 -0.68 5.23
#